data_8aa8c855d447817b080c3ab8c7183bbb
#
_entry.id   8aa8c855d447817b080c3ab8c7183bbb
#
_cell.length_a   1.000
_cell.length_b   1.000
_cell.length_c   1.000
_cell.angle_alpha   90.00
_cell.angle_beta   90.00
_cell.angle_gamma   90.00
#
_symmetry.space_group_name_H-M   'P 1'
#
loop_
_entity.id
_entity.type
_entity.pdbx_description
1 polymer ?
#
loop_
_entity_poly.entity_id
_entity_poly.type
_entity_poly.pdbx_seq_one_letter_code
_entity_poly.pdbx_strand_id
1 'polypeptide(L)'
;MVFIYKNNELCERMSLSEALSVNTSVISVVGAGGKTTLLHRLEDECVRKKQHVIITTTTKIMHENKPYFLEDTSIGKIKDTLGKFGRVWIGSRDLISGKTAPPAKEILDEIFWWELPILVEADGAKRLPLKVPAEHEPVIPSQTGHVVSVYGLDAIGRTLESTCFRWERAAQILEKGGEEFVTAKDIAILASSHK
;
A
#
# COMPACT_ATOMS: atom_id res chain seq x y z
N MET A 1 13.03 -2.56 13.75
CA MET A 1 12.72 -3.92 14.22
C MET A 1 11.48 -4.37 13.48
N VAL A 2 11.50 -5.57 12.88
CA VAL A 2 10.37 -6.18 12.17
C VAL A 2 10.19 -7.58 12.72
N PHE A 3 8.96 -7.92 13.11
CA PHE A 3 8.62 -9.25 13.57
C PHE A 3 7.73 -9.95 12.54
N ILE A 4 8.01 -11.21 12.27
CA ILE A 4 7.19 -12.09 11.44
C ILE A 4 6.63 -13.18 12.34
N TYR A 5 5.31 -13.37 12.30
CA TYR A 5 4.68 -14.55 12.88
C TYR A 5 4.39 -15.56 11.77
N LYS A 6 5.05 -16.71 11.82
CA LYS A 6 4.92 -17.78 10.84
C LYS A 6 5.09 -19.13 11.52
N ASN A 7 4.27 -20.13 11.16
CA ASN A 7 4.31 -21.47 11.70
C ASN A 7 4.24 -21.52 13.25
N ASN A 8 3.40 -20.67 13.86
CA ASN A 8 3.24 -20.49 15.30
C ASN A 8 4.48 -19.95 16.05
N GLU A 9 5.44 -19.38 15.33
CA GLU A 9 6.63 -18.77 15.90
C GLU A 9 6.73 -17.29 15.54
N LEU A 10 7.18 -16.49 16.50
CA LEU A 10 7.50 -15.07 16.29
C LEU A 10 9.00 -14.95 16.02
N CYS A 11 9.35 -14.53 14.80
CA CYS A 11 10.73 -14.37 14.38
C CYS A 11 11.03 -12.89 14.11
N GLU A 12 12.18 -12.42 14.57
CA GLU A 12 12.69 -11.09 14.21
C GLU A 12 13.36 -11.11 12.83
N ARG A 13 13.21 -10.01 12.08
CA ARG A 13 13.89 -9.78 10.80
C ARG A 13 14.59 -8.42 10.81
N MET A 14 15.70 -8.35 10.08
CA MET A 14 16.50 -7.13 10.00
C MET A 14 15.83 -6.04 9.19
N SER A 15 15.05 -6.41 8.19
CA SER A 15 14.39 -5.47 7.30
C SER A 15 12.99 -5.93 6.88
N LEU A 16 12.17 -4.97 6.46
CA LEU A 16 10.83 -5.22 5.95
C LEU A 16 10.88 -5.84 4.54
N SER A 17 11.82 -5.40 3.72
CA SER A 17 12.03 -5.97 2.37
C SER A 17 12.44 -7.44 2.41
N GLU A 18 13.22 -7.85 3.43
CA GLU A 18 13.52 -9.26 3.67
C GLU A 18 12.29 -10.03 4.13
N ALA A 19 11.54 -9.46 5.09
CA ALA A 19 10.33 -10.07 5.62
C ALA A 19 9.26 -10.33 4.55
N LEU A 20 9.14 -9.42 3.57
CA LEU A 20 8.16 -9.48 2.48
C LEU A 20 8.75 -10.06 1.18
N SER A 21 10.00 -10.51 1.19
CA SER A 21 10.68 -11.05 0.00
C SER A 21 10.66 -10.09 -1.20
N VAL A 22 10.89 -8.79 -0.93
CA VAL A 22 10.91 -7.75 -1.97
C VAL A 22 12.15 -7.94 -2.83
N ASN A 23 11.94 -8.29 -4.08
CA ASN A 23 12.98 -8.48 -5.11
C ASN A 23 12.57 -7.75 -6.40
N THR A 24 12.41 -8.44 -7.51
CA THR A 24 12.01 -7.89 -8.81
C THR A 24 10.51 -8.01 -9.09
N SER A 25 9.68 -8.22 -8.08
CA SER A 25 8.25 -8.42 -8.25
C SER A 25 7.43 -7.15 -8.05
N VAL A 26 6.23 -7.16 -8.63
CA VAL A 26 5.19 -6.17 -8.34
C VAL A 26 4.51 -6.54 -7.01
N ILE A 27 4.50 -5.60 -6.07
CA ILE A 27 3.89 -5.76 -4.76
C ILE A 27 2.76 -4.76 -4.60
N SER A 28 1.54 -5.27 -4.46
CA SER A 28 0.37 -4.44 -4.20
C SER A 28 0.10 -4.33 -2.71
N VAL A 29 -0.03 -3.09 -2.22
CA VAL A 29 -0.33 -2.79 -0.82
C VAL A 29 -1.77 -2.33 -0.71
N VAL A 30 -2.56 -3.03 0.09
CA VAL A 30 -3.99 -2.83 0.31
C VAL A 30 -4.33 -2.65 1.80
N GLY A 31 -5.58 -2.35 2.12
CA GLY A 31 -6.04 -2.19 3.50
C GLY A 31 -5.90 -0.76 4.01
N ALA A 32 -5.57 -0.59 5.29
CA ALA A 32 -5.60 0.69 5.99
C ALA A 32 -4.53 0.77 7.10
N GLY A 33 -4.33 1.97 7.66
CA GLY A 33 -3.48 2.12 8.85
C GLY A 33 -1.99 1.96 8.60
N GLY A 34 -1.44 2.61 7.55
CA GLY A 34 0.01 2.68 7.38
C GLY A 34 0.57 2.27 6.02
N LYS A 35 -0.27 2.10 4.98
CA LYS A 35 0.19 1.74 3.62
C LYS A 35 1.30 2.64 3.10
N THR A 36 1.10 3.96 3.10
CA THR A 36 2.10 4.91 2.62
C THR A 36 3.39 4.86 3.45
N THR A 37 3.28 4.67 4.77
CA THR A 37 4.44 4.47 5.66
C THR A 37 5.19 3.18 5.31
N LEU A 38 4.47 2.10 5.02
CA LEU A 38 5.04 0.84 4.56
C LEU A 38 5.81 1.03 3.23
N LEU A 39 5.20 1.70 2.26
CA LEU A 39 5.80 1.98 0.95
C LEU A 39 7.08 2.80 1.09
N HIS A 40 7.08 3.88 1.89
CA HIS A 40 8.27 4.68 2.16
C HIS A 40 9.38 3.88 2.82
N ARG A 41 9.04 3.01 3.76
CA ARG A 41 10.03 2.17 4.42
C ARG A 41 10.66 1.16 3.46
N LEU A 42 9.86 0.52 2.62
CA LEU A 42 10.36 -0.41 1.58
C LEU A 42 11.23 0.31 0.55
N GLU A 43 10.78 1.48 0.09
CA GLU A 43 11.53 2.37 -0.81
C GLU A 43 12.91 2.69 -0.24
N ASP A 44 12.99 3.14 1.01
CA ASP A 44 14.24 3.46 1.68
C ASP A 44 15.15 2.24 1.87
N GLU A 45 14.59 1.07 2.13
CA GLU A 45 15.35 -0.17 2.24
C GLU A 45 15.92 -0.60 0.88
N CYS A 46 15.16 -0.47 -0.22
CA CYS A 46 15.65 -0.74 -1.58
C CYS A 46 16.82 0.17 -1.93
N VAL A 47 16.66 1.48 -1.71
CA VAL A 47 17.72 2.45 -2.02
C VAL A 47 18.99 2.20 -1.20
N ARG A 48 18.87 1.87 0.09
CA ARG A 48 20.02 1.50 0.92
C ARG A 48 20.74 0.25 0.41
N LYS A 49 20.01 -0.68 -0.19
CA LYS A 49 20.57 -1.88 -0.85
C LYS A 49 21.08 -1.60 -2.26
N LYS A 50 21.09 -0.34 -2.71
CA LYS A 50 21.44 0.08 -4.09
C LYS A 50 20.54 -0.57 -5.16
N GLN A 51 19.33 -0.89 -4.80
CA GLN A 51 18.29 -1.44 -5.68
C GLN A 51 17.36 -0.31 -6.10
N HIS A 52 17.16 -0.14 -7.40
CA HIS A 52 16.17 0.79 -7.92
C HIS A 52 14.77 0.32 -7.58
N VAL A 53 13.84 1.26 -7.35
CA VAL A 53 12.45 0.95 -7.03
C VAL A 53 11.49 1.96 -7.64
N ILE A 54 10.38 1.49 -8.19
CA ILE A 54 9.26 2.31 -8.64
C ILE A 54 8.12 2.19 -7.64
N ILE A 55 7.50 3.32 -7.30
CA ILE A 55 6.29 3.36 -6.51
C ILE A 55 5.18 4.00 -7.37
N THR A 56 4.00 3.39 -7.37
CA THR A 56 2.86 3.87 -8.12
C THR A 56 1.54 3.58 -7.38
N THR A 57 0.43 3.89 -8.00
CA THR A 57 -0.90 3.68 -7.44
C THR A 57 -1.90 3.26 -8.50
N THR A 58 -2.92 2.52 -8.10
CA THR A 58 -4.14 2.26 -8.88
C THR A 58 -5.35 3.03 -8.34
N THR A 59 -5.14 3.89 -7.35
CA THR A 59 -6.15 4.73 -6.70
C THR A 59 -5.66 6.17 -6.56
N LYS A 60 -6.42 7.03 -5.87
CA LYS A 60 -5.97 8.41 -5.60
C LYS A 60 -5.21 8.47 -4.28
N ILE A 61 -3.95 8.88 -4.33
CA ILE A 61 -3.06 9.08 -3.17
C ILE A 61 -2.75 10.56 -2.95
N MET A 62 -2.17 10.89 -1.79
CA MET A 62 -1.71 12.25 -1.54
C MET A 62 -0.47 12.55 -2.39
N HIS A 63 -0.46 13.74 -2.99
CA HIS A 63 0.74 14.24 -3.64
C HIS A 63 1.83 14.58 -2.62
N GLU A 64 3.08 14.28 -2.95
CA GLU A 64 4.23 14.67 -2.15
C GLU A 64 5.20 15.53 -2.96
N ASN A 65 5.60 16.66 -2.41
CA ASN A 65 6.54 17.56 -3.07
C ASN A 65 7.98 17.05 -2.90
N LYS A 66 8.34 16.04 -3.70
CA LYS A 66 9.68 15.44 -3.72
C LYS A 66 10.25 15.41 -5.14
N PRO A 67 11.58 15.55 -5.33
CA PRO A 67 12.19 15.62 -6.67
C PRO A 67 12.10 14.30 -7.46
N TYR A 68 11.73 13.20 -6.81
CA TYR A 68 11.51 11.89 -7.40
C TYR A 68 10.03 11.50 -7.45
N PHE A 69 9.11 12.45 -7.20
CA PHE A 69 7.67 12.26 -7.35
C PHE A 69 7.23 12.92 -8.66
N LEU A 70 6.86 12.10 -9.66
CA LEU A 70 6.54 12.54 -11.01
C LEU A 70 5.05 12.36 -11.31
N GLU A 71 4.42 13.43 -11.78
CA GLU A 71 3.07 13.39 -12.34
C GLU A 71 3.11 13.66 -13.85
N ASP A 72 2.22 13.01 -14.61
CA ASP A 72 2.11 13.16 -16.06
C ASP A 72 3.46 13.04 -16.79
N THR A 73 4.18 11.96 -16.49
CA THR A 73 5.57 11.75 -16.85
C THR A 73 5.72 10.89 -18.11
N SER A 74 6.96 10.73 -18.56
CA SER A 74 7.37 9.85 -19.66
C SER A 74 8.35 8.79 -19.19
N ILE A 75 8.47 7.71 -19.95
CA ILE A 75 9.44 6.62 -19.69
C ILE A 75 10.88 7.14 -19.58
N GLY A 76 11.28 8.09 -20.44
CA GLY A 76 12.60 8.73 -20.34
C GLY A 76 12.83 9.42 -19.00
N LYS A 77 11.87 10.24 -18.55
CA LYS A 77 11.96 10.91 -17.24
C LYS A 77 11.99 9.92 -16.07
N ILE A 78 11.25 8.82 -16.16
CA ILE A 78 11.28 7.78 -15.13
C ILE A 78 12.68 7.18 -15.03
N LYS A 79 13.32 6.82 -16.17
CA LYS A 79 14.68 6.27 -16.21
C LYS A 79 15.71 7.26 -15.66
N ASP A 80 15.64 8.53 -16.05
CA ASP A 80 16.54 9.58 -15.58
C ASP A 80 16.41 9.77 -14.05
N THR A 81 15.17 9.77 -13.55
CA THR A 81 14.90 9.93 -12.11
C THR A 81 15.38 8.73 -11.31
N LEU A 82 15.15 7.51 -11.79
CA LEU A 82 15.71 6.29 -11.20
C LEU A 82 17.24 6.33 -11.15
N GLY A 83 17.88 6.69 -12.25
CA GLY A 83 19.35 6.83 -12.30
C GLY A 83 19.90 7.85 -11.31
N LYS A 84 19.16 8.95 -11.07
CA LYS A 84 19.59 10.03 -10.17
C LYS A 84 19.31 9.73 -8.69
N PHE A 85 18.16 9.16 -8.36
CA PHE A 85 17.69 9.02 -6.98
C PHE A 85 17.58 7.56 -6.50
N GLY A 86 17.72 6.59 -7.38
CA GLY A 86 17.48 5.17 -7.08
C GLY A 86 16.01 4.80 -6.87
N ARG A 87 15.12 5.81 -6.92
CA ARG A 87 13.68 5.67 -6.67
C ARG A 87 12.87 6.62 -7.54
N VAL A 88 11.62 6.28 -7.80
CA VAL A 88 10.66 7.20 -8.41
C VAL A 88 9.23 6.85 -8.00
N TRP A 89 8.46 7.88 -7.64
CA TRP A 89 7.00 7.80 -7.50
C TRP A 89 6.38 8.31 -8.78
N ILE A 90 5.39 7.60 -9.31
CA ILE A 90 4.73 7.97 -10.56
C ILE A 90 3.22 7.94 -10.45
N GLY A 91 2.58 8.93 -11.06
CA GLY A 91 1.14 9.06 -11.17
C GLY A 91 0.74 10.11 -12.19
N SER A 92 -0.54 10.47 -12.17
CA SER A 92 -1.10 11.58 -12.95
C SER A 92 -1.74 12.62 -12.02
N ARG A 93 -1.70 13.88 -12.41
CA ARG A 93 -2.29 14.95 -11.63
C ARG A 93 -3.82 14.91 -11.68
N ASP A 94 -4.46 14.83 -10.53
CA ASP A 94 -5.91 15.03 -10.42
C ASP A 94 -6.19 16.49 -10.03
N LEU A 95 -6.50 17.30 -11.02
CA LEU A 95 -6.75 18.73 -10.85
C LEU A 95 -7.98 19.04 -9.97
N ILE A 96 -8.91 18.11 -9.83
CA ILE A 96 -10.14 18.31 -9.06
C ILE A 96 -9.87 18.13 -7.57
N SER A 97 -9.18 17.06 -7.19
CA SER A 97 -8.95 16.72 -5.77
C SER A 97 -7.59 17.16 -5.25
N GLY A 98 -6.68 17.64 -6.11
CA GLY A 98 -5.29 17.93 -5.74
C GLY A 98 -4.47 16.72 -5.33
N LYS A 99 -4.95 15.51 -5.63
CA LYS A 99 -4.28 14.24 -5.37
C LYS A 99 -3.57 13.73 -6.62
N THR A 100 -2.72 12.75 -6.41
CA THR A 100 -2.13 11.98 -7.50
C THR A 100 -3.02 10.78 -7.81
N ALA A 101 -3.46 10.67 -9.06
CA ALA A 101 -4.21 9.56 -9.63
C ALA A 101 -3.25 8.51 -10.24
N PRO A 102 -3.75 7.33 -10.65
CA PRO A 102 -2.96 6.38 -11.41
C PRO A 102 -2.31 7.04 -12.64
N PRO A 103 -1.09 6.65 -13.01
CA PRO A 103 -0.48 7.11 -14.26
C PRO A 103 -1.22 6.55 -15.47
N ALA A 104 -0.90 7.05 -16.67
CA ALA A 104 -1.44 6.52 -17.92
C ALA A 104 -1.18 5.01 -18.03
N LYS A 105 -2.16 4.31 -18.62
CA LYS A 105 -2.10 2.84 -18.74
C LYS A 105 -0.84 2.37 -19.47
N GLU A 106 -0.44 3.08 -20.51
CA GLU A 106 0.74 2.79 -21.32
C GLU A 106 2.02 2.83 -20.50
N ILE A 107 2.10 3.74 -19.51
CA ILE A 107 3.24 3.81 -18.57
C ILE A 107 3.23 2.59 -17.66
N LEU A 108 2.08 2.21 -17.10
CA LEU A 108 1.96 1.03 -16.23
C LEU A 108 2.31 -0.24 -17.00
N ASP A 109 1.76 -0.40 -18.21
CA ASP A 109 1.99 -1.57 -19.05
C ASP A 109 3.50 -1.73 -19.36
N GLU A 110 4.22 -0.64 -19.61
CA GLU A 110 5.66 -0.67 -19.85
C GLU A 110 6.46 -1.02 -18.59
N ILE A 111 6.24 -0.31 -17.48
CA ILE A 111 7.07 -0.48 -16.27
C ILE A 111 6.88 -1.83 -15.59
N PHE A 112 5.71 -2.46 -15.69
CA PHE A 112 5.44 -3.76 -15.06
C PHE A 112 6.28 -4.91 -15.65
N TRP A 113 6.93 -4.70 -16.80
CA TRP A 113 7.89 -5.64 -17.38
C TRP A 113 9.35 -5.36 -16.98
N TRP A 114 9.60 -4.31 -16.20
CA TRP A 114 10.96 -4.03 -15.78
C TRP A 114 11.40 -4.95 -14.63
N GLU A 115 12.62 -5.43 -14.69
CA GLU A 115 13.19 -6.35 -13.70
C GLU A 115 13.67 -5.60 -12.45
N LEU A 116 12.75 -4.90 -11.77
CA LEU A 116 13.00 -4.19 -10.51
C LEU A 116 11.74 -4.18 -9.63
N PRO A 117 11.84 -3.92 -8.33
CA PRO A 117 10.70 -3.83 -7.45
C PRO A 117 9.74 -2.71 -7.86
N ILE A 118 8.46 -3.03 -7.95
CA ILE A 118 7.40 -2.08 -8.18
C ILE A 118 6.39 -2.20 -7.05
N LEU A 119 6.23 -1.12 -6.30
CA LEU A 119 5.33 -1.03 -5.16
C LEU A 119 4.08 -0.27 -5.57
N VAL A 120 2.90 -0.85 -5.36
CA VAL A 120 1.62 -0.28 -5.81
C VAL A 120 0.72 -0.03 -4.61
N GLU A 121 0.29 1.22 -4.38
CA GLU A 121 -0.82 1.49 -3.48
C GLU A 121 -2.13 1.21 -4.21
N ALA A 122 -2.80 0.09 -3.86
CA ALA A 122 -3.90 -0.45 -4.64
C ALA A 122 -5.30 -0.14 -4.10
N ASP A 123 -5.41 0.61 -3.01
CA ASP A 123 -6.68 1.09 -2.48
C ASP A 123 -6.56 2.33 -1.57
N GLY A 124 -7.68 3.07 -1.42
CA GLY A 124 -7.79 4.22 -0.52
C GLY A 124 -8.43 3.84 0.82
N ALA A 125 -8.00 4.45 1.93
CA ALA A 125 -8.51 4.19 3.28
C ALA A 125 -8.91 5.45 4.07
N LYS A 126 -9.00 6.61 3.43
CA LYS A 126 -9.32 7.90 4.08
C LYS A 126 -8.53 8.20 5.37
N ARG A 127 -7.27 7.69 5.46
CA ARG A 127 -6.39 7.80 6.63
C ARG A 127 -6.93 7.13 7.91
N LEU A 128 -7.91 6.24 7.80
CA LEU A 128 -8.39 5.46 8.92
C LEU A 128 -7.50 4.22 9.11
N PRO A 129 -7.39 3.69 10.34
CA PRO A 129 -6.56 2.52 10.63
C PRO A 129 -7.12 1.21 10.10
N LEU A 130 -8.44 1.11 9.91
CA LEU A 130 -9.12 -0.07 9.38
C LEU A 130 -9.94 0.28 8.14
N LYS A 131 -10.24 -0.74 7.35
CA LYS A 131 -11.07 -0.62 6.16
C LYS A 131 -11.72 -1.95 5.83
N VAL A 132 -12.97 -1.90 5.32
CA VAL A 132 -13.56 -2.97 4.53
C VAL A 132 -13.64 -2.51 3.07
N PRO A 133 -13.12 -3.26 2.09
CA PRO A 133 -13.14 -2.86 0.69
C PRO A 133 -14.57 -2.81 0.13
N ALA A 134 -14.77 -2.00 -0.91
CA ALA A 134 -15.96 -2.06 -1.75
C ALA A 134 -15.88 -3.25 -2.72
N GLU A 135 -16.95 -3.54 -3.44
CA GLU A 135 -17.01 -4.66 -4.39
C GLU A 135 -15.98 -4.55 -5.53
N HIS A 136 -15.65 -3.32 -5.93
CA HIS A 136 -14.65 -3.01 -6.98
C HIS A 136 -13.26 -2.74 -6.42
N GLU A 137 -13.04 -2.92 -5.13
CA GLU A 137 -11.76 -2.72 -4.45
C GLU A 137 -11.24 -4.04 -3.86
N PRO A 138 -9.94 -4.21 -3.75
CA PRO A 138 -8.86 -3.36 -4.29
C PRO A 138 -8.67 -3.51 -5.80
N VAL A 139 -8.08 -2.48 -6.45
CA VAL A 139 -7.71 -2.54 -7.85
C VAL A 139 -6.26 -3.05 -7.96
N ILE A 140 -6.11 -4.36 -8.02
CA ILE A 140 -4.80 -5.04 -8.04
C ILE A 140 -4.39 -5.29 -9.50
N PRO A 141 -3.20 -4.82 -9.95
CA PRO A 141 -2.66 -5.16 -11.27
C PRO A 141 -2.48 -6.67 -11.45
N SER A 142 -2.75 -7.16 -12.65
CA SER A 142 -2.59 -8.58 -12.97
C SER A 142 -1.15 -9.10 -12.86
N GLN A 143 -0.17 -8.20 -12.94
CA GLN A 143 1.26 -8.48 -12.79
C GLN A 143 1.69 -8.60 -11.31
N THR A 144 0.78 -8.37 -10.35
CA THR A 144 1.10 -8.45 -8.92
C THR A 144 1.53 -9.85 -8.52
N GLY A 145 2.76 -9.97 -8.05
CA GLY A 145 3.30 -11.22 -7.50
C GLY A 145 2.96 -11.42 -6.02
N HIS A 146 2.84 -10.32 -5.26
CA HIS A 146 2.53 -10.35 -3.83
C HIS A 146 1.53 -9.26 -3.46
N VAL A 147 0.55 -9.61 -2.62
CA VAL A 147 -0.39 -8.66 -2.02
C VAL A 147 -0.09 -8.55 -0.52
N VAL A 148 0.11 -7.32 -0.05
CA VAL A 148 0.34 -7.02 1.36
C VAL A 148 -0.85 -6.26 1.91
N SER A 149 -1.61 -6.88 2.80
CA SER A 149 -2.74 -6.24 3.48
C SER A 149 -2.27 -5.60 4.80
N VAL A 150 -2.59 -4.32 4.99
CA VAL A 150 -2.16 -3.52 6.14
C VAL A 150 -3.35 -3.20 7.03
N TYR A 151 -3.17 -3.36 8.33
CA TYR A 151 -4.15 -3.01 9.36
C TYR A 151 -3.48 -2.23 10.49
N GLY A 152 -4.06 -1.09 10.86
CA GLY A 152 -3.55 -0.26 11.96
C GLY A 152 -4.00 -0.79 13.31
N LEU A 153 -3.06 -1.17 14.16
CA LEU A 153 -3.35 -1.64 15.52
C LEU A 153 -3.79 -0.52 16.46
N ASP A 154 -3.63 0.73 16.06
CA ASP A 154 -4.12 1.92 16.76
C ASP A 154 -5.66 2.06 16.74
N ALA A 155 -6.36 1.18 16.01
CA ALA A 155 -7.81 1.02 16.11
C ALA A 155 -8.25 0.34 17.41
N ILE A 156 -7.40 -0.49 18.02
CA ILE A 156 -7.77 -1.26 19.22
C ILE A 156 -8.12 -0.32 20.37
N GLY A 157 -9.27 -0.57 21.02
CA GLY A 157 -9.79 0.26 22.12
C GLY A 157 -10.48 1.55 21.68
N ARG A 158 -10.71 1.75 20.36
CA ARG A 158 -11.50 2.86 19.81
C ARG A 158 -12.76 2.31 19.15
N THR A 159 -13.77 3.16 18.95
CA THR A 159 -15.04 2.72 18.34
C THR A 159 -14.86 2.32 16.87
N LEU A 160 -15.65 1.34 16.42
CA LEU A 160 -15.58 0.82 15.04
C LEU A 160 -15.88 1.93 14.01
N GLU A 161 -16.90 2.75 14.24
CA GLU A 161 -17.28 3.84 13.34
C GLU A 161 -16.19 4.91 13.21
N SER A 162 -15.45 5.19 14.27
CA SER A 162 -14.39 6.20 14.27
C SER A 162 -13.08 5.72 13.62
N THR A 163 -12.90 4.42 13.44
CA THR A 163 -11.62 3.82 13.03
C THR A 163 -11.68 3.03 11.73
N CYS A 164 -12.86 2.65 11.27
CA CYS A 164 -12.99 1.81 10.09
C CYS A 164 -13.65 2.54 8.92
N PHE A 165 -12.96 2.61 7.78
CA PHE A 165 -13.59 3.09 6.55
C PHE A 165 -14.59 2.04 6.04
N ARG A 166 -15.85 2.43 5.86
CA ARG A 166 -17.03 1.57 5.63
C ARG A 166 -17.33 0.69 6.83
N TRP A 167 -17.36 1.33 7.99
CA TRP A 167 -17.63 0.66 9.27
C TRP A 167 -18.96 -0.11 9.28
N GLU A 168 -19.96 0.33 8.51
CA GLU A 168 -21.24 -0.37 8.39
C GLU A 168 -21.09 -1.80 7.84
N ARG A 169 -20.18 -1.98 6.86
CA ARG A 169 -19.84 -3.31 6.35
C ARG A 169 -19.04 -4.11 7.38
N ALA A 170 -18.13 -3.46 8.08
CA ALA A 170 -17.36 -4.10 9.15
C ALA A 170 -18.29 -4.56 10.29
N ALA A 171 -19.28 -3.74 10.65
CA ALA A 171 -20.31 -4.06 11.64
C ALA A 171 -21.07 -5.34 11.30
N GLN A 172 -21.45 -5.52 10.03
CA GLN A 172 -22.10 -6.75 9.55
C GLN A 172 -21.18 -7.97 9.65
N ILE A 173 -19.90 -7.83 9.28
CA ILE A 173 -18.92 -8.94 9.34
C ILE A 173 -18.62 -9.34 10.79
N LEU A 174 -18.53 -8.35 11.68
CA LEU A 174 -18.15 -8.54 13.08
C LEU A 174 -19.36 -8.81 14.00
N GLU A 175 -20.57 -8.65 13.48
CA GLU A 175 -21.82 -8.68 14.26
C GLU A 175 -21.78 -7.70 15.44
N LYS A 176 -21.32 -6.46 15.17
CA LYS A 176 -21.11 -5.40 16.17
C LYS A 176 -21.79 -4.10 15.78
N GLY A 177 -22.12 -3.27 16.79
CA GLY A 177 -22.52 -1.88 16.60
C GLY A 177 -21.33 -0.96 16.28
N GLY A 178 -21.59 0.19 15.66
CA GLY A 178 -20.56 1.16 15.33
C GLY A 178 -19.85 1.76 16.54
N GLU A 179 -20.56 1.90 17.66
CA GLU A 179 -20.06 2.45 18.94
C GLU A 179 -19.23 1.44 19.76
N GLU A 180 -19.26 0.17 19.39
CA GLU A 180 -18.50 -0.86 20.08
C GLU A 180 -17.00 -0.74 19.79
N PHE A 181 -16.19 -1.06 20.81
CA PHE A 181 -14.73 -0.96 20.71
C PHE A 181 -14.14 -2.09 19.88
N VAL A 182 -13.18 -1.71 19.03
CA VAL A 182 -12.38 -2.64 18.22
C VAL A 182 -11.42 -3.42 19.12
N THR A 183 -11.36 -4.73 18.92
CA THR A 183 -10.44 -5.65 19.58
C THR A 183 -9.42 -6.22 18.58
N ALA A 184 -8.35 -6.84 19.07
CA ALA A 184 -7.41 -7.57 18.22
C ALA A 184 -8.08 -8.71 17.44
N LYS A 185 -9.10 -9.37 18.03
CA LYS A 185 -9.90 -10.41 17.38
C LYS A 185 -10.67 -9.85 16.19
N ASP A 186 -11.25 -8.66 16.31
CA ASP A 186 -12.00 -8.02 15.24
C ASP A 186 -11.08 -7.73 14.04
N ILE A 187 -9.85 -7.24 14.28
CA ILE A 187 -8.86 -7.02 13.22
C ILE A 187 -8.53 -8.34 12.54
N ALA A 188 -8.32 -9.43 13.29
CA ALA A 188 -8.03 -10.74 12.72
C ALA A 188 -9.19 -11.28 11.87
N ILE A 189 -10.44 -11.09 12.30
CA ILE A 189 -11.63 -11.45 11.51
C ILE A 189 -11.69 -10.64 10.22
N LEU A 190 -11.55 -9.32 10.30
CA LEU A 190 -11.55 -8.46 9.10
C LEU A 190 -10.41 -8.83 8.14
N ALA A 191 -9.21 -9.13 8.65
CA ALA A 191 -8.07 -9.53 7.83
C ALA A 191 -8.29 -10.87 7.11
N SER A 192 -9.08 -11.77 7.67
CA SER A 192 -9.37 -13.10 7.11
C SER A 192 -10.68 -13.15 6.30
N SER A 193 -11.52 -12.12 6.35
CA SER A 193 -12.85 -12.10 5.72
C SER A 193 -12.83 -11.79 4.22
N HIS A 194 -11.69 -11.35 3.69
CA HIS A 194 -11.54 -10.99 2.28
C HIS A 194 -11.00 -12.19 1.51
N LYS A 195 -11.91 -12.91 0.88
CA LYS A 195 -11.61 -13.97 -0.10
C LYS A 195 -11.85 -13.47 -1.50
#